data_d8701a507fbfcec5743890fddd78afbe
#
_entry.id   d8701a507fbfcec5743890fddd78afbe
#
_cell.length_a   1.000
_cell.length_b   1.000
_cell.length_c   1.000
_cell.angle_alpha   90.00
_cell.angle_beta   90.00
_cell.angle_gamma   90.00
#
_symmetry.space_group_name_H-M   'P 1'
#
loop_
_entity.id
_entity.type
_entity.pdbx_description
1 polymer ?
#
loop_
_entity_poly.entity_id
_entity_poly.type
_entity_poly.pdbx_seq_one_letter_code
_entity_poly.pdbx_strand_id
1 'polypeptide(L)'
;MLSGPLTARARELTERGAAFVTATVVRVEHPTSARPGNVALVHEDGSIEGFVGGVCAQNSVRLYSLKAIERGEPLLLRILPDGPGPGVEHEAEAAADAGQEIAHDEGSITVQNPCLSGGAIEVFLEPFLPAPRMIVAGDTPIAAALLRLGPELGLDAIDSRGGDSGAPVPSADDLAVIVAAHGRGELAILRAALEADVPYVGLVASRKRGAGVLGELRADGVTEDLLARIDTPAGLDIGARSPAEIALSILASIIEVRRRSSTTPRSWAAAPPTTAVDPICGMTVVISRDVLTSEHAGDTHYFCGEGCRKAFERQHAA
;
A
#
# COMPACT_ATOMS: atom_id res chain seq x y z
N MET A 1 -7.47 -10.28 19.17
CA MET A 1 -7.25 -9.03 19.94
C MET A 1 -5.74 -8.90 20.15
N LEU A 2 -5.09 -7.85 19.62
CA LEU A 2 -3.67 -7.57 19.86
C LEU A 2 -3.42 -7.51 21.38
N SER A 3 -2.41 -8.20 21.88
CA SER A 3 -2.11 -8.25 23.32
C SER A 3 -0.83 -7.46 23.64
N GLY A 4 -0.92 -6.63 24.69
CA GLY A 4 0.23 -6.01 25.34
C GLY A 4 1.22 -5.29 24.40
N PRO A 5 2.43 -5.82 24.18
CA PRO A 5 3.49 -5.14 23.44
C PRO A 5 3.14 -4.84 21.98
N LEU A 6 2.45 -5.76 21.27
CA LEU A 6 2.07 -5.57 19.88
C LEU A 6 1.01 -4.47 19.71
N THR A 7 0.10 -4.29 20.70
CA THR A 7 -0.85 -3.17 20.68
C THR A 7 -0.15 -1.82 20.78
N ALA A 8 0.84 -1.71 21.68
CA ALA A 8 1.63 -0.49 21.84
C ALA A 8 2.42 -0.20 20.55
N ARG A 9 3.01 -1.23 19.96
CA ARG A 9 3.77 -1.11 18.71
C ARG A 9 2.89 -0.70 17.54
N ALA A 10 1.71 -1.32 17.37
CA ALA A 10 0.75 -0.93 16.32
C ALA A 10 0.33 0.54 16.46
N ARG A 11 0.10 1.02 17.69
CA ARG A 11 -0.20 2.43 17.96
C ARG A 11 0.95 3.34 17.56
N GLU A 12 2.19 3.01 17.95
CA GLU A 12 3.39 3.76 17.57
C GLU A 12 3.52 3.87 16.05
N LEU A 13 3.30 2.77 15.32
CA LEU A 13 3.35 2.75 13.86
C LEU A 13 2.28 3.66 13.25
N THR A 14 1.05 3.60 13.77
CA THR A 14 -0.05 4.48 13.35
C THR A 14 0.28 5.95 13.59
N GLU A 15 0.81 6.29 14.78
CA GLU A 15 1.19 7.67 15.12
C GLU A 15 2.34 8.20 14.24
N ARG A 16 3.21 7.31 13.77
CA ARG A 16 4.32 7.65 12.85
C ARG A 16 3.90 7.68 11.38
N GLY A 17 2.65 7.34 11.08
CA GLY A 17 2.17 7.23 9.71
C GLY A 17 2.88 6.13 8.90
N ALA A 18 3.32 5.05 9.54
CA ALA A 18 3.92 3.91 8.87
C ALA A 18 2.85 2.89 8.48
N ALA A 19 2.93 2.33 7.27
CA ALA A 19 2.05 1.24 6.89
C ALA A 19 2.52 -0.08 7.53
N PHE A 20 1.58 -0.91 7.91
CA PHE A 20 1.84 -2.26 8.43
C PHE A 20 0.61 -3.15 8.24
N VAL A 21 0.81 -4.46 8.42
CA VAL A 21 -0.28 -5.45 8.41
C VAL A 21 -0.37 -6.12 9.76
N THR A 22 -1.58 -6.25 10.28
CA THR A 22 -1.87 -7.16 11.37
C THR A 22 -2.19 -8.53 10.81
N ALA A 23 -1.35 -9.52 11.06
CA ALA A 23 -1.56 -10.90 10.66
C ALA A 23 -2.10 -11.69 11.86
N THR A 24 -3.35 -12.18 11.76
CA THR A 24 -4.02 -12.92 12.82
C THR A 24 -4.31 -14.34 12.38
N VAL A 25 -3.79 -15.35 13.08
CA VAL A 25 -4.13 -16.75 12.84
C VAL A 25 -5.57 -16.99 13.28
N VAL A 26 -6.45 -17.36 12.35
CA VAL A 26 -7.87 -17.59 12.61
C VAL A 26 -8.21 -19.07 12.70
N ARG A 27 -7.51 -19.92 11.95
CA ARG A 27 -7.70 -21.38 11.97
C ARG A 27 -6.40 -22.10 11.76
N VAL A 28 -6.30 -23.30 12.34
CA VAL A 28 -5.17 -24.21 12.15
C VAL A 28 -5.65 -25.65 12.01
N GLU A 29 -4.91 -26.44 11.22
CA GLU A 29 -5.03 -27.89 11.14
C GLU A 29 -3.65 -28.49 11.47
N HIS A 30 -3.60 -29.34 12.49
CA HIS A 30 -2.33 -29.93 12.95
C HIS A 30 -1.75 -30.94 11.96
N PRO A 31 -0.41 -31.07 11.93
CA PRO A 31 0.58 -30.53 12.87
C PRO A 31 1.05 -29.10 12.49
N THR A 32 0.98 -28.16 13.43
CA THR A 32 1.54 -26.81 13.29
C THR A 32 1.91 -26.26 14.67
N SER A 33 2.88 -25.36 14.72
CA SER A 33 3.24 -24.60 15.93
C SER A 33 2.33 -23.40 16.19
N ALA A 34 1.57 -22.97 15.17
CA ALA A 34 0.61 -21.87 15.31
C ALA A 34 -0.63 -22.28 16.10
N ARG A 35 -1.28 -21.31 16.70
CA ARG A 35 -2.57 -21.46 17.40
C ARG A 35 -3.52 -20.34 16.96
N PRO A 36 -4.85 -20.59 16.87
CA PRO A 36 -5.81 -19.53 16.66
C PRO A 36 -5.63 -18.42 17.69
N GLY A 37 -5.63 -17.17 17.24
CA GLY A 37 -5.36 -16.00 18.06
C GLY A 37 -3.87 -15.60 18.15
N ASN A 38 -2.93 -16.36 17.58
CA ASN A 38 -1.57 -15.84 17.39
C ASN A 38 -1.60 -14.64 16.45
N VAL A 39 -0.79 -13.64 16.74
CA VAL A 39 -0.74 -12.38 16.02
C VAL A 39 0.70 -11.95 15.75
N ALA A 40 0.90 -11.36 14.58
CA ALA A 40 2.14 -10.63 14.26
C ALA A 40 1.81 -9.31 13.56
N LEU A 41 2.74 -8.37 13.62
CA LEU A 41 2.79 -7.17 12.80
C LEU A 41 3.82 -7.41 11.69
N VAL A 42 3.43 -7.10 10.47
CA VAL A 42 4.32 -7.16 9.30
C VAL A 42 4.52 -5.74 8.81
N HIS A 43 5.77 -5.30 8.79
CA HIS A 43 6.17 -3.95 8.37
C HIS A 43 6.33 -3.85 6.85
N GLU A 44 6.44 -2.62 6.33
CA GLU A 44 6.67 -2.34 4.90
C GLU A 44 7.95 -2.96 4.36
N ASP A 45 8.97 -3.12 5.19
CA ASP A 45 10.24 -3.77 4.83
C ASP A 45 10.17 -5.30 4.89
N GLY A 46 8.99 -5.87 5.17
CA GLY A 46 8.76 -7.29 5.33
C GLY A 46 9.22 -7.87 6.66
N SER A 47 9.77 -7.08 7.59
CA SER A 47 10.09 -7.57 8.93
C SER A 47 8.82 -7.93 9.71
N ILE A 48 8.92 -8.96 10.58
CA ILE A 48 7.78 -9.49 11.33
C ILE A 48 8.06 -9.40 12.83
N GLU A 49 7.17 -8.74 13.55
CA GLU A 49 7.14 -8.72 15.01
C GLU A 49 5.98 -9.57 15.53
N GLY A 50 6.25 -10.61 16.32
CA GLY A 50 5.22 -11.52 16.84
C GLY A 50 5.36 -12.93 16.30
N PHE A 51 4.24 -13.68 16.23
CA PHE A 51 4.28 -15.10 15.84
C PHE A 51 3.01 -15.54 15.12
N VAL A 52 3.15 -16.12 13.94
CA VAL A 52 2.05 -16.67 13.14
C VAL A 52 2.30 -18.10 12.64
N GLY A 53 3.36 -18.75 13.12
CA GLY A 53 3.73 -20.11 12.74
C GLY A 53 5.22 -20.27 12.47
N GLY A 54 5.62 -21.42 11.95
CA GLY A 54 7.00 -21.69 11.56
C GLY A 54 7.47 -20.83 10.38
N VAL A 55 8.77 -20.91 10.07
CA VAL A 55 9.45 -20.06 9.08
C VAL A 55 8.76 -20.09 7.71
N CYS A 56 8.30 -21.26 7.25
CA CYS A 56 7.60 -21.37 5.97
C CYS A 56 6.29 -20.56 5.95
N ALA A 57 5.48 -20.64 7.02
CA ALA A 57 4.27 -19.86 7.15
C ALA A 57 4.58 -18.36 7.22
N GLN A 58 5.64 -17.97 7.94
CA GLN A 58 6.08 -16.57 8.02
C GLN A 58 6.43 -15.98 6.65
N ASN A 59 7.08 -16.76 5.76
CA ASN A 59 7.41 -16.28 4.42
C ASN A 59 6.15 -16.03 3.57
N SER A 60 5.17 -16.93 3.60
CA SER A 60 3.89 -16.70 2.92
C SER A 60 3.16 -15.48 3.51
N VAL A 61 3.09 -15.38 4.85
CA VAL A 61 2.49 -14.22 5.53
C VAL A 61 3.21 -12.93 5.14
N ARG A 62 4.53 -12.90 5.12
CA ARG A 62 5.34 -11.74 4.69
C ARG A 62 4.97 -11.30 3.28
N LEU A 63 5.03 -12.22 2.31
CA LEU A 63 4.75 -11.93 0.90
C LEU A 63 3.34 -11.36 0.70
N TYR A 64 2.33 -12.02 1.28
CA TYR A 64 0.94 -11.62 1.09
C TYR A 64 0.55 -10.40 1.93
N SER A 65 1.23 -10.14 3.04
CA SER A 65 1.09 -8.87 3.78
C SER A 65 1.58 -7.69 2.95
N LEU A 66 2.71 -7.81 2.26
CA LEU A 66 3.19 -6.74 1.37
C LEU A 66 2.23 -6.53 0.19
N LYS A 67 1.67 -7.59 -0.39
CA LYS A 67 0.60 -7.49 -1.40
C LYS A 67 -0.68 -6.84 -0.83
N ALA A 68 -1.03 -7.09 0.43
CA ALA A 68 -2.18 -6.46 1.08
C ALA A 68 -1.95 -4.96 1.32
N ILE A 69 -0.72 -4.54 1.69
CA ILE A 69 -0.33 -3.12 1.76
C ILE A 69 -0.48 -2.46 0.39
N GLU A 70 0.05 -3.10 -0.67
CA GLU A 70 -0.01 -2.58 -2.04
C GLU A 70 -1.46 -2.39 -2.53
N ARG A 71 -2.35 -3.33 -2.22
CA ARG A 71 -3.78 -3.27 -2.61
C ARG A 71 -4.62 -2.38 -1.69
N GLY A 72 -4.18 -2.18 -0.45
CA GLY A 72 -4.96 -1.47 0.57
C GLY A 72 -6.20 -2.22 1.04
N GLU A 73 -6.24 -3.54 0.84
CA GLU A 73 -7.42 -4.38 1.12
C GLU A 73 -7.05 -5.56 2.03
N PRO A 74 -7.93 -5.92 2.98
CA PRO A 74 -7.73 -7.09 3.83
C PRO A 74 -7.81 -8.37 3.00
N LEU A 75 -7.11 -9.41 3.47
CA LEU A 75 -6.98 -10.67 2.77
C LEU A 75 -7.01 -11.85 3.74
N LEU A 76 -7.79 -12.88 3.44
CA LEU A 76 -7.69 -14.17 4.11
C LEU A 76 -6.69 -15.06 3.36
N LEU A 77 -5.54 -15.29 3.97
CA LEU A 77 -4.50 -16.17 3.44
C LEU A 77 -4.67 -17.59 3.98
N ARG A 78 -4.88 -18.57 3.10
CA ARG A 78 -4.91 -20.00 3.40
C ARG A 78 -3.61 -20.64 2.96
N ILE A 79 -2.88 -21.21 3.88
CA ILE A 79 -1.61 -21.89 3.62
C ILE A 79 -1.86 -23.40 3.80
N LEU A 80 -1.80 -24.15 2.71
CA LEU A 80 -1.99 -25.59 2.68
C LEU A 80 -0.63 -26.31 2.54
N PRO A 81 -0.47 -27.51 3.14
CA PRO A 81 0.70 -28.34 2.90
C PRO A 81 0.71 -28.89 1.45
N ASP A 82 1.88 -29.32 0.97
CA ASP A 82 1.99 -30.01 -0.31
C ASP A 82 1.25 -31.37 -0.27
N GLY A 83 0.51 -31.60 -1.35
CA GLY A 83 -0.24 -32.84 -1.57
C GLY A 83 -1.75 -32.58 -1.67
N PRO A 84 -2.48 -33.45 -2.39
CA PRO A 84 -3.92 -33.32 -2.47
C PRO A 84 -4.50 -33.63 -1.09
N GLY A 85 -5.09 -32.60 -0.45
CA GLY A 85 -5.95 -32.81 0.70
C GLY A 85 -7.08 -33.75 0.30
N PRO A 86 -7.62 -34.59 1.22
CA PRO A 86 -8.71 -35.51 0.92
C PRO A 86 -9.94 -34.69 0.50
N GLY A 87 -10.25 -34.67 -0.81
CA GLY A 87 -11.50 -34.13 -1.34
C GLY A 87 -11.40 -33.04 -2.43
N VAL A 88 -10.24 -32.74 -2.97
CA VAL A 88 -10.13 -31.82 -4.11
C VAL A 88 -9.53 -32.56 -5.31
N GLU A 89 -10.40 -33.22 -6.09
CA GLU A 89 -10.08 -33.61 -7.46
C GLU A 89 -10.25 -32.35 -8.33
N HIS A 90 -9.16 -31.64 -8.56
CA HIS A 90 -9.06 -30.67 -9.64
C HIS A 90 -7.81 -30.93 -10.45
N GLU A 91 -8.04 -31.05 -11.75
CA GLU A 91 -7.07 -31.23 -12.82
C GLU A 91 -5.89 -30.25 -12.63
N ALA A 92 -4.79 -30.78 -12.07
CA ALA A 92 -3.53 -30.07 -11.99
C ALA A 92 -2.64 -30.50 -13.14
N GLU A 93 -2.78 -29.87 -14.30
CA GLU A 93 -1.71 -29.82 -15.28
C GLU A 93 -0.66 -28.80 -14.83
N ALA A 94 0.45 -29.36 -14.46
CA ALA A 94 1.81 -28.81 -14.47
C ALA A 94 2.01 -27.29 -14.28
N ALA A 95 2.35 -26.89 -13.06
CA ALA A 95 3.34 -25.85 -12.86
C ALA A 95 4.05 -26.06 -11.50
N ALA A 96 5.32 -26.38 -11.57
CA ALA A 96 6.20 -26.52 -10.43
C ALA A 96 6.65 -25.12 -9.98
N ASP A 97 5.81 -24.45 -9.17
CA ASP A 97 6.21 -23.24 -8.48
C ASP A 97 5.72 -23.37 -7.02
N ALA A 98 6.61 -23.78 -6.15
CA ALA A 98 6.32 -24.00 -4.73
C ALA A 98 6.00 -22.64 -4.07
N GLY A 99 4.83 -22.52 -3.51
CA GLY A 99 4.25 -21.25 -3.02
C GLY A 99 3.25 -20.64 -4.00
N GLN A 100 2.74 -21.45 -4.93
CA GLN A 100 1.83 -21.01 -5.98
C GLN A 100 0.43 -20.74 -5.43
N GLU A 101 -0.15 -19.64 -5.91
CA GLU A 101 -1.56 -19.31 -5.71
C GLU A 101 -2.41 -20.36 -6.45
N ILE A 102 -3.16 -21.19 -5.73
CA ILE A 102 -3.98 -22.26 -6.29
C ILE A 102 -5.46 -21.93 -6.38
N ALA A 103 -5.92 -20.91 -5.66
CA ALA A 103 -7.29 -20.40 -5.76
C ALA A 103 -7.36 -18.95 -5.32
N HIS A 104 -8.16 -18.18 -6.06
CA HIS A 104 -8.56 -16.82 -5.75
C HIS A 104 -10.08 -16.77 -5.62
N ASP A 105 -10.56 -16.53 -4.40
CA ASP A 105 -11.93 -16.13 -4.15
C ASP A 105 -11.94 -14.65 -3.73
N GLU A 106 -13.07 -13.99 -3.82
CA GLU A 106 -13.20 -12.61 -3.38
C GLU A 106 -12.77 -12.47 -1.90
N GLY A 107 -11.67 -11.72 -1.66
CA GLY A 107 -11.09 -11.51 -0.31
C GLY A 107 -10.29 -12.69 0.24
N SER A 108 -10.04 -13.76 -0.50
CA SER A 108 -9.18 -14.86 -0.03
C SER A 108 -8.20 -15.35 -1.09
N ILE A 109 -7.04 -15.81 -0.64
CA ILE A 109 -6.01 -16.46 -1.47
C ILE A 109 -5.59 -17.75 -0.80
N THR A 110 -5.56 -18.84 -1.56
CA THR A 110 -5.04 -20.12 -1.13
C THR A 110 -3.69 -20.39 -1.78
N VAL A 111 -2.69 -20.74 -0.97
CA VAL A 111 -1.34 -21.04 -1.43
C VAL A 111 -0.92 -22.42 -0.95
N GLN A 112 -0.21 -23.14 -1.79
CA GLN A 112 0.52 -24.34 -1.39
C GLN A 112 1.90 -23.97 -0.84
N ASN A 113 2.25 -24.59 0.26
CA ASN A 113 3.54 -24.39 0.88
C ASN A 113 4.15 -25.78 1.19
N PRO A 114 5.30 -26.12 0.56
CA PRO A 114 5.96 -27.44 0.73
C PRO A 114 6.58 -27.60 2.11
N CYS A 115 5.85 -27.22 3.16
CA CYS A 115 6.32 -27.33 4.52
C CYS A 115 6.24 -28.77 5.01
N LEU A 116 7.37 -29.31 5.45
CA LEU A 116 7.50 -30.67 6.00
C LEU A 116 6.60 -30.95 7.23
N SER A 117 6.02 -29.90 7.85
CA SER A 117 5.14 -30.06 9.01
C SER A 117 3.74 -30.58 8.67
N GLY A 118 3.28 -30.44 7.42
CA GLY A 118 2.02 -30.99 6.92
C GLY A 118 0.73 -30.39 7.50
N GLY A 119 0.81 -29.30 8.28
CA GLY A 119 -0.36 -28.60 8.83
C GLY A 119 -0.86 -27.46 7.95
N ALA A 120 -2.17 -27.16 8.01
CA ALA A 120 -2.75 -26.01 7.35
C ALA A 120 -2.97 -24.84 8.31
N ILE A 121 -2.88 -23.60 7.79
CA ILE A 121 -3.05 -22.37 8.58
C ILE A 121 -3.87 -21.38 7.77
N GLU A 122 -4.88 -20.77 8.40
CA GLU A 122 -5.59 -19.61 7.85
C GLU A 122 -5.21 -18.37 8.65
N VAL A 123 -4.78 -17.33 7.95
CA VAL A 123 -4.32 -16.07 8.54
C VAL A 123 -5.08 -14.90 7.91
N PHE A 124 -5.75 -14.12 8.75
CA PHE A 124 -6.36 -12.87 8.31
C PHE A 124 -5.30 -11.77 8.31
N LEU A 125 -5.11 -11.14 7.16
CA LEU A 125 -4.17 -10.04 6.93
C LEU A 125 -4.96 -8.75 6.81
N GLU A 126 -4.79 -7.85 7.76
CA GLU A 126 -5.47 -6.55 7.81
C GLU A 126 -4.44 -5.44 7.65
N PRO A 127 -4.39 -4.74 6.49
CA PRO A 127 -3.46 -3.64 6.28
C PRO A 127 -3.94 -2.37 6.98
N PHE A 128 -3.01 -1.71 7.66
CA PHE A 128 -3.16 -0.38 8.24
C PHE A 128 -2.31 0.59 7.43
N LEU A 129 -2.97 1.48 6.71
CA LEU A 129 -2.33 2.48 5.86
C LEU A 129 -2.53 3.87 6.46
N PRO A 130 -1.53 4.75 6.39
CA PRO A 130 -1.71 6.13 6.78
C PRO A 130 -2.77 6.81 5.89
N ALA A 131 -3.43 7.82 6.42
CA ALA A 131 -4.41 8.58 5.65
C ALA A 131 -3.74 9.30 4.47
N PRO A 132 -4.31 9.22 3.23
CA PRO A 132 -3.75 9.91 2.08
C PRO A 132 -3.71 11.42 2.30
N ARG A 133 -2.59 12.05 1.98
CA ARG A 133 -2.39 13.48 2.16
C ARG A 133 -3.13 14.28 1.08
N MET A 134 -3.83 15.34 1.52
CA MET A 134 -4.50 16.31 0.68
C MET A 134 -4.04 17.71 1.09
N ILE A 135 -3.25 18.38 0.24
CA ILE A 135 -2.80 19.74 0.48
C ILE A 135 -3.88 20.73 0.00
N VAL A 136 -4.30 21.64 0.88
CA VAL A 136 -5.26 22.69 0.58
C VAL A 136 -4.58 24.05 0.70
N ALA A 137 -4.39 24.73 -0.44
CA ALA A 137 -3.77 26.04 -0.51
C ALA A 137 -4.83 27.13 -0.64
N GLY A 138 -4.85 28.04 0.32
CA GLY A 138 -5.72 29.20 0.33
C GLY A 138 -6.48 29.41 1.65
N ASP A 139 -7.09 30.58 1.79
CA ASP A 139 -7.80 31.03 2.98
C ASP A 139 -9.31 31.24 2.76
N THR A 140 -9.85 30.68 1.69
CA THR A 140 -11.25 30.84 1.31
C THR A 140 -12.18 29.96 2.15
N PRO A 141 -13.50 30.29 2.20
CA PRO A 141 -14.49 29.44 2.85
C PRO A 141 -14.53 28.01 2.27
N ILE A 142 -14.16 27.82 1.00
CA ILE A 142 -14.05 26.51 0.34
C ILE A 142 -12.86 25.75 0.92
N ALA A 143 -11.69 26.39 1.05
CA ALA A 143 -10.52 25.79 1.69
C ALA A 143 -10.83 25.35 3.12
N ALA A 144 -11.48 26.19 3.93
CA ALA A 144 -11.90 25.84 5.27
C ALA A 144 -12.88 24.65 5.31
N ALA A 145 -13.77 24.53 4.31
CA ALA A 145 -14.68 23.40 4.21
C ALA A 145 -13.96 22.12 3.82
N LEU A 146 -12.98 22.16 2.92
CA LEU A 146 -12.14 21.01 2.55
C LEU A 146 -11.33 20.49 3.73
N LEU A 147 -10.68 21.39 4.49
CA LEU A 147 -9.90 21.04 5.68
C LEU A 147 -10.74 20.39 6.78
N ARG A 148 -12.02 20.79 6.90
CA ARG A 148 -12.96 20.21 7.87
C ARG A 148 -13.51 18.87 7.42
N LEU A 149 -13.89 18.71 6.13
CA LEU A 149 -14.57 17.52 5.63
C LEU A 149 -13.60 16.41 5.20
N GLY A 150 -12.38 16.74 4.83
CA GLY A 150 -11.37 15.77 4.40
C GLY A 150 -11.11 14.65 5.41
N PRO A 151 -10.87 14.96 6.69
CA PRO A 151 -10.65 13.96 7.74
C PRO A 151 -11.81 12.98 7.92
N GLU A 152 -13.05 13.42 7.79
CA GLU A 152 -14.26 12.56 7.86
C GLU A 152 -14.30 11.52 6.72
N LEU A 153 -13.55 11.76 5.64
CA LEU A 153 -13.38 10.86 4.49
C LEU A 153 -12.07 10.06 4.53
N GLY A 154 -11.36 10.12 5.67
CA GLY A 154 -10.09 9.44 5.85
C GLY A 154 -8.95 10.05 5.03
N LEU A 155 -8.94 11.39 4.85
CA LEU A 155 -7.86 12.15 4.23
C LEU A 155 -7.08 12.92 5.30
N ASP A 156 -5.75 12.94 5.20
CA ASP A 156 -4.90 13.83 5.99
C ASP A 156 -4.87 15.21 5.29
N ALA A 157 -5.77 16.09 5.73
CA ALA A 157 -5.98 17.40 5.12
C ALA A 157 -5.00 18.43 5.69
N ILE A 158 -4.02 18.85 4.89
CA ILE A 158 -2.94 19.74 5.28
C ILE A 158 -3.22 21.16 4.78
N ASP A 159 -3.23 22.10 5.71
CA ASP A 159 -3.39 23.50 5.44
C ASP A 159 -2.10 24.15 4.94
N SER A 160 -2.12 24.68 3.73
CA SER A 160 -1.02 25.41 3.11
C SER A 160 -1.35 26.89 2.94
N ARG A 161 -1.93 27.50 3.98
CA ARG A 161 -2.20 28.96 4.03
C ARG A 161 -0.94 29.74 4.30
N GLY A 162 -0.28 30.19 3.32
CA GLY A 162 0.83 31.12 3.46
C GLY A 162 2.13 30.56 2.91
N GLY A 163 2.60 31.17 1.86
CA GLY A 163 3.89 30.88 1.24
C GLY A 163 5.11 31.27 2.08
N ASP A 164 5.05 31.17 3.40
CA ASP A 164 6.17 31.35 4.31
C ASP A 164 6.93 30.05 4.51
N SER A 165 8.20 30.19 4.89
CA SER A 165 9.17 29.11 5.13
C SER A 165 8.60 27.99 6.02
N GLY A 166 8.04 26.94 5.39
CA GLY A 166 7.43 25.81 6.09
C GLY A 166 6.13 25.29 5.49
N ALA A 167 5.60 25.92 4.44
CA ALA A 167 4.45 25.37 3.71
C ALA A 167 4.82 24.00 3.10
N PRO A 168 3.93 22.99 3.18
CA PRO A 168 4.19 21.68 2.60
C PRO A 168 4.40 21.82 1.08
N VAL A 169 5.54 21.35 0.62
CA VAL A 169 5.82 21.26 -0.82
C VAL A 169 5.10 20.03 -1.35
N PRO A 170 4.33 20.15 -2.47
CA PRO A 170 3.73 19.00 -3.12
C PRO A 170 4.77 17.93 -3.46
N SER A 171 4.42 16.67 -3.24
CA SER A 171 5.26 15.50 -3.48
C SER A 171 4.46 14.38 -4.14
N ALA A 172 5.14 13.37 -4.69
CA ALA A 172 4.49 12.19 -5.24
C ALA A 172 3.68 11.39 -4.20
N ASP A 173 3.86 11.70 -2.93
CA ASP A 173 3.16 11.07 -1.81
C ASP A 173 1.78 11.70 -1.54
N ASP A 174 1.51 12.85 -2.13
CA ASP A 174 0.22 13.51 -1.98
C ASP A 174 -0.80 12.92 -2.94
N LEU A 175 -1.99 12.62 -2.42
CA LEU A 175 -3.12 12.19 -3.24
C LEU A 175 -3.71 13.37 -4.03
N ALA A 176 -3.76 14.54 -3.38
CA ALA A 176 -4.41 15.70 -3.97
C ALA A 176 -3.75 17.01 -3.55
N VAL A 177 -3.75 17.98 -4.47
CA VAL A 177 -3.43 19.37 -4.20
C VAL A 177 -4.58 20.22 -4.71
N ILE A 178 -5.21 20.99 -3.82
CA ILE A 178 -6.31 21.88 -4.15
C ILE A 178 -5.90 23.31 -3.91
N VAL A 179 -5.95 24.15 -4.96
CA VAL A 179 -5.70 25.57 -4.88
C VAL A 179 -7.03 26.32 -4.84
N ALA A 180 -7.39 26.80 -3.65
CA ALA A 180 -8.58 27.59 -3.36
C ALA A 180 -8.17 29.00 -2.90
N ALA A 181 -7.21 29.60 -3.59
CA ALA A 181 -6.66 30.92 -3.32
C ALA A 181 -7.04 31.91 -4.41
N HIS A 182 -6.78 33.20 -4.13
CA HIS A 182 -6.89 34.27 -5.10
C HIS A 182 -5.55 35.01 -5.21
N GLY A 183 -4.78 34.72 -6.28
CA GLY A 183 -3.59 35.52 -6.63
C GLY A 183 -2.25 34.87 -6.24
N ARG A 184 -1.46 35.51 -5.37
CA ARG A 184 -0.04 35.16 -5.17
C ARG A 184 0.19 33.73 -4.74
N GLY A 185 1.13 33.04 -5.41
CA GLY A 185 1.59 31.69 -5.05
C GLY A 185 0.81 30.55 -5.69
N GLU A 186 -0.36 30.79 -6.30
CA GLU A 186 -1.16 29.69 -6.88
C GLU A 186 -0.45 29.01 -8.07
N LEU A 187 0.25 29.77 -8.92
CA LEU A 187 1.01 29.21 -10.04
C LEU A 187 2.15 28.30 -9.57
N ALA A 188 2.87 28.73 -8.53
CA ALA A 188 3.99 27.96 -7.99
C ALA A 188 3.53 26.62 -7.41
N ILE A 189 2.41 26.61 -6.66
CA ILE A 189 1.85 25.39 -6.06
C ILE A 189 1.30 24.46 -7.15
N LEU A 190 0.57 24.99 -8.14
CA LEU A 190 0.06 24.18 -9.26
C LEU A 190 1.20 23.54 -10.04
N ARG A 191 2.26 24.31 -10.36
CA ARG A 191 3.45 23.79 -11.03
C ARG A 191 4.11 22.69 -10.21
N ALA A 192 4.38 22.94 -8.93
CA ALA A 192 5.01 21.96 -8.06
C ALA A 192 4.18 20.65 -7.96
N ALA A 193 2.85 20.75 -7.89
CA ALA A 193 1.96 19.60 -7.87
C ALA A 193 2.01 18.79 -9.19
N LEU A 194 2.09 19.47 -10.33
CA LEU A 194 2.22 18.83 -11.64
C LEU A 194 3.58 18.15 -11.82
N GLU A 195 4.66 18.83 -11.42
CA GLU A 195 6.03 18.31 -11.46
C GLU A 195 6.23 17.12 -10.52
N ALA A 196 5.54 17.12 -9.38
CA ALA A 196 5.52 16.01 -8.43
C ALA A 196 4.62 14.83 -8.84
N ASP A 197 3.93 14.95 -9.98
CA ASP A 197 3.01 13.92 -10.50
C ASP A 197 1.85 13.59 -9.54
N VAL A 198 1.35 14.61 -8.79
CA VAL A 198 0.22 14.44 -7.87
C VAL A 198 -1.02 13.96 -8.64
N PRO A 199 -1.72 12.89 -8.18
CA PRO A 199 -2.85 12.30 -8.90
C PRO A 199 -4.03 13.23 -9.16
N TYR A 200 -4.36 14.12 -8.20
CA TYR A 200 -5.42 15.10 -8.35
C TYR A 200 -4.91 16.52 -8.10
N VAL A 201 -4.99 17.38 -9.11
CA VAL A 201 -4.62 18.81 -9.01
C VAL A 201 -5.87 19.64 -9.33
N GLY A 202 -6.47 20.27 -8.32
CA GLY A 202 -7.70 21.05 -8.45
C GLY A 202 -7.48 22.54 -8.29
N LEU A 203 -8.02 23.34 -9.22
CA LEU A 203 -8.06 24.79 -9.12
C LEU A 203 -9.50 25.28 -8.91
N VAL A 204 -9.78 25.86 -7.76
CA VAL A 204 -11.06 26.47 -7.44
C VAL A 204 -11.16 27.84 -8.10
N ALA A 205 -11.72 27.86 -9.30
CA ALA A 205 -11.88 29.07 -10.10
C ALA A 205 -13.13 29.01 -10.98
N SER A 206 -13.66 30.15 -11.37
CA SER A 206 -14.61 30.21 -12.48
C SER A 206 -13.94 29.78 -13.78
N ARG A 207 -14.71 29.33 -14.77
CA ARG A 207 -14.17 28.92 -16.09
C ARG A 207 -13.29 30.02 -16.73
N LYS A 208 -13.71 31.29 -16.62
CA LYS A 208 -12.95 32.42 -17.14
C LYS A 208 -11.62 32.63 -16.42
N ARG A 209 -11.63 32.55 -15.07
CA ARG A 209 -10.42 32.71 -14.27
C ARG A 209 -9.48 31.53 -14.45
N GLY A 210 -10.02 30.31 -14.46
CA GLY A 210 -9.24 29.10 -14.71
C GLY A 210 -8.50 29.16 -16.04
N ALA A 211 -9.18 29.56 -17.12
CA ALA A 211 -8.54 29.76 -18.42
C ALA A 211 -7.40 30.77 -18.37
N GLY A 212 -7.52 31.84 -17.57
CA GLY A 212 -6.45 32.83 -17.36
C GLY A 212 -5.23 32.21 -16.68
N VAL A 213 -5.44 31.47 -15.56
CA VAL A 213 -4.37 30.80 -14.82
C VAL A 213 -3.65 29.75 -15.68
N LEU A 214 -4.40 28.95 -16.45
CA LEU A 214 -3.81 27.99 -17.40
C LEU A 214 -3.00 28.70 -18.48
N GLY A 215 -3.45 29.90 -18.94
CA GLY A 215 -2.71 30.72 -19.89
C GLY A 215 -1.38 31.24 -19.32
N GLU A 216 -1.35 31.63 -18.06
CA GLU A 216 -0.12 32.04 -17.36
C GLU A 216 0.86 30.89 -17.20
N LEU A 217 0.38 29.71 -16.76
CA LEU A 217 1.20 28.50 -16.65
C LEU A 217 1.79 28.07 -17.99
N ARG A 218 1.01 28.21 -19.08
CA ARG A 218 1.47 27.95 -20.47
C ARG A 218 2.59 28.92 -20.87
N ALA A 219 2.41 30.22 -20.59
CA ALA A 219 3.42 31.23 -20.86
C ALA A 219 4.72 30.97 -20.07
N ASP A 220 4.59 30.38 -18.90
CA ASP A 220 5.71 29.94 -18.04
C ASP A 220 6.32 28.59 -18.44
N GLY A 221 5.89 28.00 -19.57
CA GLY A 221 6.48 26.79 -20.15
C GLY A 221 5.89 25.47 -19.67
N VAL A 222 4.75 25.45 -18.98
CA VAL A 222 4.05 24.20 -18.64
C VAL A 222 3.40 23.62 -19.90
N THR A 223 3.63 22.33 -20.18
CA THR A 223 3.13 21.65 -21.37
C THR A 223 1.62 21.43 -21.35
N GLU A 224 0.98 21.30 -22.52
CA GLU A 224 -0.47 21.07 -22.60
C GLU A 224 -0.92 19.79 -21.90
N ASP A 225 -0.11 18.74 -21.96
CA ASP A 225 -0.40 17.47 -21.28
C ASP A 225 -0.46 17.64 -19.75
N LEU A 226 0.43 18.45 -19.18
CA LEU A 226 0.40 18.77 -17.76
C LEU A 226 -0.77 19.70 -17.42
N LEU A 227 -1.04 20.72 -18.26
CA LEU A 227 -2.17 21.63 -18.07
C LEU A 227 -3.52 20.89 -18.09
N ALA A 228 -3.67 19.87 -18.94
CA ALA A 228 -4.87 19.05 -19.03
C ALA A 228 -5.16 18.24 -17.75
N ARG A 229 -4.18 18.08 -16.86
CA ARG A 229 -4.34 17.41 -15.56
C ARG A 229 -4.95 18.31 -14.49
N ILE A 230 -4.99 19.63 -14.73
CA ILE A 230 -5.60 20.56 -13.77
C ILE A 230 -7.12 20.52 -13.93
N ASP A 231 -7.82 20.02 -12.90
CA ASP A 231 -9.26 20.06 -12.81
C ASP A 231 -9.72 21.50 -12.48
N THR A 232 -10.34 22.19 -13.46
CA THR A 232 -10.83 23.58 -13.28
C THR A 232 -12.04 23.87 -14.17
N PRO A 233 -13.18 24.29 -13.61
CA PRO A 233 -13.49 24.44 -12.17
C PRO A 233 -13.38 23.12 -11.42
N ALA A 234 -12.68 23.12 -10.27
CA ALA A 234 -12.41 21.90 -9.52
C ALA A 234 -13.69 21.24 -9.00
N GLY A 235 -13.76 19.90 -9.13
CA GLY A 235 -14.84 19.07 -8.60
C GLY A 235 -15.90 18.67 -9.63
N LEU A 236 -16.72 17.71 -9.27
CA LEU A 236 -17.84 17.23 -10.09
C LEU A 236 -18.89 18.33 -10.27
N ASP A 237 -19.47 18.42 -11.45
CA ASP A 237 -20.57 19.37 -11.72
C ASP A 237 -21.90 18.85 -11.14
N ILE A 238 -22.12 19.14 -9.86
CA ILE A 238 -23.33 18.79 -9.11
C ILE A 238 -24.28 19.98 -8.91
N GLY A 239 -24.00 21.12 -9.58
CA GLY A 239 -24.76 22.36 -9.36
C GLY A 239 -24.47 23.02 -8.01
N ALA A 240 -23.30 22.77 -7.40
CA ALA A 240 -22.89 23.29 -6.10
C ALA A 240 -22.89 24.84 -6.08
N ARG A 241 -23.37 25.43 -4.99
CA ARG A 241 -23.45 26.88 -4.79
C ARG A 241 -22.82 27.38 -3.51
N SER A 242 -22.95 26.61 -2.43
CA SER A 242 -22.32 26.95 -1.16
C SER A 242 -20.88 26.44 -1.07
N PRO A 243 -20.02 27.06 -0.24
CA PRO A 243 -18.64 26.58 -0.03
C PRO A 243 -18.57 25.10 0.38
N ALA A 244 -19.51 24.63 1.18
CA ALA A 244 -19.55 23.22 1.62
C ALA A 244 -19.92 22.27 0.46
N GLU A 245 -20.88 22.66 -0.40
CA GLU A 245 -21.26 21.86 -1.58
C GLU A 245 -20.12 21.79 -2.61
N ILE A 246 -19.39 22.90 -2.81
CA ILE A 246 -18.20 22.94 -3.69
C ILE A 246 -17.10 22.03 -3.10
N ALA A 247 -16.84 22.12 -1.80
CA ALA A 247 -15.90 21.22 -1.14
C ALA A 247 -16.30 19.75 -1.29
N LEU A 248 -17.58 19.43 -1.14
CA LEU A 248 -18.11 18.08 -1.33
C LEU A 248 -17.86 17.58 -2.77
N SER A 249 -18.11 18.40 -3.79
CA SER A 249 -17.89 18.02 -5.19
C SER A 249 -16.42 17.75 -5.50
N ILE A 250 -15.51 18.53 -4.90
CA ILE A 250 -14.05 18.34 -5.03
C ILE A 250 -13.64 17.04 -4.33
N LEU A 251 -14.10 16.79 -3.10
CA LEU A 251 -13.80 15.56 -2.37
C LEU A 251 -14.34 14.32 -3.10
N ALA A 252 -15.50 14.43 -3.76
CA ALA A 252 -16.03 13.35 -4.59
C ALA A 252 -15.11 13.04 -5.79
N SER A 253 -14.57 14.06 -6.47
CA SER A 253 -13.57 13.88 -7.54
C SER A 253 -12.28 13.22 -7.01
N ILE A 254 -11.80 13.62 -5.84
CA ILE A 254 -10.61 13.01 -5.21
C ILE A 254 -10.85 11.53 -4.92
N ILE A 255 -12.03 11.18 -4.39
CA ILE A 255 -12.42 9.78 -4.13
C ILE A 255 -12.49 8.99 -5.44
N GLU A 256 -13.05 9.58 -6.50
CA GLU A 256 -13.11 8.96 -7.83
C GLU A 256 -11.70 8.65 -8.37
N VAL A 257 -10.77 9.62 -8.30
CA VAL A 257 -9.36 9.43 -8.69
C VAL A 257 -8.72 8.33 -7.84
N ARG A 258 -8.89 8.38 -6.51
CA ARG A 258 -8.37 7.36 -5.60
C ARG A 258 -8.87 5.95 -5.92
N ARG A 259 -10.14 5.80 -6.33
CA ARG A 259 -10.73 4.50 -6.65
C ARG A 259 -10.40 4.00 -8.05
N ARG A 260 -10.22 4.89 -9.01
CA ARG A 260 -9.78 4.55 -10.38
C ARG A 260 -8.31 4.17 -10.42
N SER A 261 -7.49 4.87 -9.65
CA SER A 261 -6.12 4.48 -9.42
C SER A 261 -6.17 3.32 -8.43
N SER A 262 -6.26 2.08 -8.91
CA SER A 262 -6.05 0.87 -8.10
C SER A 262 -4.62 0.82 -7.52
N THR A 263 -3.87 1.87 -7.70
CA THR A 263 -2.53 2.10 -7.17
C THR A 263 -2.66 2.88 -5.88
N THR A 264 -2.36 2.26 -4.77
CA THR A 264 -2.01 2.90 -3.50
C THR A 264 -1.08 4.08 -3.81
N PRO A 265 -1.25 5.26 -3.16
CA PRO A 265 -0.32 6.39 -3.33
C PRO A 265 1.12 5.90 -3.29
N ARG A 266 1.97 6.39 -4.19
CA ARG A 266 3.36 5.91 -4.36
C ARG A 266 4.18 5.85 -3.07
N SER A 267 3.84 6.64 -2.06
CA SER A 267 4.47 6.59 -0.73
C SER A 267 4.21 5.28 0.03
N TRP A 268 3.15 4.55 -0.33
CA TRP A 268 2.81 3.26 0.29
C TRP A 268 2.90 2.09 -0.69
N ALA A 269 3.02 2.37 -1.98
CA ALA A 269 3.57 1.41 -2.90
C ALA A 269 5.04 1.22 -2.50
N ALA A 270 5.29 0.47 -1.43
CA ALA A 270 6.58 -0.16 -1.25
C ALA A 270 6.93 -0.72 -2.63
N ALA A 271 8.13 -0.42 -3.14
CA ALA A 271 8.59 -1.05 -4.37
C ALA A 271 8.24 -2.53 -4.26
N PRO A 272 7.71 -3.15 -5.34
CA PRO A 272 7.28 -4.54 -5.26
C PRO A 272 8.37 -5.32 -4.55
N PRO A 273 8.03 -6.17 -3.57
CA PRO A 273 9.04 -6.79 -2.73
C PRO A 273 10.04 -7.51 -3.64
N THR A 274 11.30 -7.19 -3.48
CA THR A 274 12.36 -7.92 -4.19
C THR A 274 12.29 -9.35 -3.71
N THR A 275 12.07 -10.28 -4.64
CA THR A 275 11.91 -11.71 -4.32
C THR A 275 12.97 -12.55 -4.99
N ALA A 276 13.26 -13.69 -4.43
CA ALA A 276 14.08 -14.74 -5.01
C ALA A 276 13.37 -16.08 -4.85
N VAL A 277 13.80 -17.08 -5.61
CA VAL A 277 13.31 -18.45 -5.49
C VAL A 277 14.32 -19.26 -4.69
N ASP A 278 13.85 -19.96 -3.63
CA ASP A 278 14.67 -20.90 -2.85
C ASP A 278 15.06 -22.07 -3.75
N PRO A 279 16.36 -22.31 -4.01
CA PRO A 279 16.81 -23.33 -4.95
C PRO A 279 16.57 -24.76 -4.49
N ILE A 280 16.18 -24.96 -3.24
CA ILE A 280 15.94 -26.30 -2.68
C ILE A 280 14.46 -26.69 -2.75
N CYS A 281 13.56 -25.77 -2.38
CA CYS A 281 12.13 -26.06 -2.31
C CYS A 281 11.29 -25.29 -3.32
N GLY A 282 11.88 -24.36 -4.10
CA GLY A 282 11.19 -23.56 -5.11
C GLY A 282 10.31 -22.43 -4.56
N MET A 283 10.27 -22.25 -3.23
CA MET A 283 9.43 -21.22 -2.61
C MET A 283 9.90 -19.81 -2.94
N THR A 284 8.97 -18.90 -3.26
CA THR A 284 9.25 -17.48 -3.37
C THR A 284 9.57 -16.90 -1.98
N VAL A 285 10.73 -16.28 -1.86
CA VAL A 285 11.26 -15.67 -0.63
C VAL A 285 11.40 -14.18 -0.82
N VAL A 286 10.88 -13.38 0.11
CA VAL A 286 11.08 -11.93 0.12
C VAL A 286 12.50 -11.63 0.63
N ILE A 287 13.26 -10.84 -0.13
CA ILE A 287 14.59 -10.38 0.27
C ILE A 287 14.42 -9.28 1.31
N SER A 288 14.47 -9.66 2.58
CA SER A 288 14.41 -8.79 3.77
C SER A 288 15.76 -8.80 4.50
N ARG A 289 15.92 -7.95 5.51
CA ARG A 289 17.18 -7.87 6.29
C ARG A 289 17.54 -9.17 7.01
N ASP A 290 16.54 -9.97 7.34
CA ASP A 290 16.65 -11.22 8.09
C ASP A 290 16.55 -12.47 7.20
N VAL A 291 16.57 -12.32 5.88
CA VAL A 291 16.52 -13.45 4.95
C VAL A 291 17.81 -14.27 5.03
N LEU A 292 17.64 -15.57 5.02
CA LEU A 292 18.78 -16.50 5.06
C LEU A 292 19.45 -16.57 3.69
N THR A 293 20.77 -16.44 3.67
CA THR A 293 21.58 -16.49 2.44
C THR A 293 22.73 -17.48 2.54
N SER A 294 23.21 -17.94 1.39
CA SER A 294 24.49 -18.65 1.23
C SER A 294 25.11 -18.23 -0.12
N GLU A 295 26.43 -18.13 -0.16
CA GLU A 295 27.17 -17.80 -1.37
C GLU A 295 27.73 -19.09 -2.01
N HIS A 296 27.53 -19.26 -3.32
CA HIS A 296 28.12 -20.35 -4.08
C HIS A 296 28.47 -19.89 -5.51
N ALA A 297 29.67 -20.21 -5.97
CA ALA A 297 30.19 -19.85 -7.30
C ALA A 297 30.13 -18.33 -7.64
N GLY A 298 30.07 -17.45 -6.63
CA GLY A 298 29.99 -16.00 -6.80
C GLY A 298 28.56 -15.46 -6.81
N ASP A 299 27.55 -16.32 -6.70
CA ASP A 299 26.14 -15.94 -6.64
C ASP A 299 25.60 -16.06 -5.19
N THR A 300 24.72 -15.13 -4.81
CA THR A 300 24.00 -15.16 -3.53
C THR A 300 22.67 -15.89 -3.71
N HIS A 301 22.47 -16.95 -2.94
CA HIS A 301 21.23 -17.73 -2.90
C HIS A 301 20.43 -17.40 -1.66
N TYR A 302 19.11 -17.36 -1.78
CA TYR A 302 18.17 -16.98 -0.72
C TYR A 302 17.30 -18.16 -0.32
N PHE A 303 17.04 -18.34 0.97
CA PHE A 303 16.37 -19.52 1.50
C PHE A 303 15.17 -19.17 2.37
N CYS A 304 14.12 -19.96 2.24
CA CYS A 304 12.91 -19.84 3.05
C CYS A 304 13.16 -20.23 4.53
N GLY A 305 14.21 -21.01 4.82
CA GLY A 305 14.53 -21.45 6.16
C GLY A 305 15.87 -22.18 6.27
N GLU A 306 16.33 -22.37 7.50
CA GLU A 306 17.60 -23.03 7.84
C GLU A 306 17.74 -24.44 7.26
N GLY A 307 16.61 -25.17 7.12
CA GLY A 307 16.61 -26.51 6.53
C GLY A 307 17.06 -26.50 5.07
N CYS A 308 16.51 -25.58 4.27
CA CYS A 308 16.86 -25.41 2.87
C CYS A 308 18.29 -24.91 2.72
N ARG A 309 18.71 -23.91 3.50
CA ARG A 309 20.09 -23.42 3.50
C ARG A 309 21.08 -24.52 3.78
N LYS A 310 20.89 -25.31 4.85
CA LYS A 310 21.75 -26.43 5.18
C LYS A 310 21.73 -27.54 4.13
N ALA A 311 20.58 -27.77 3.46
CA ALA A 311 20.50 -28.75 2.37
C ALA A 311 21.33 -28.28 1.18
N PHE A 312 21.23 -27.01 0.80
CA PHE A 312 22.03 -26.39 -0.25
C PHE A 312 23.54 -26.46 0.04
N GLU A 313 23.95 -26.04 1.23
CA GLU A 313 25.35 -26.09 1.66
C GLU A 313 25.93 -27.51 1.60
N ARG A 314 25.13 -28.55 2.00
CA ARG A 314 25.53 -29.96 1.88
C ARG A 314 25.67 -30.43 0.43
N GLN A 315 24.82 -29.97 -0.49
CA GLN A 315 24.88 -30.34 -1.89
C GLN A 315 26.09 -29.72 -2.60
N HIS A 316 26.59 -28.59 -2.09
CA HIS A 316 27.67 -27.83 -2.69
C HIS A 316 28.96 -27.79 -1.83
N ALA A 317 28.97 -28.54 -0.72
CA ALA A 317 30.19 -28.79 0.05
C ALA A 317 31.05 -29.78 -0.75
N ALA A 318 32.00 -29.21 -1.55
CA ALA A 318 33.03 -29.97 -2.28
C ALA A 318 34.28 -30.13 -1.42
#